data_bec333ffceca9e6b55bf4ca6a4fe3797
#
_entry.id   bec333ffceca9e6b55bf4ca6a4fe3797
#
_cell.length_a   1.000
_cell.length_b   1.000
_cell.length_c   1.000
_cell.angle_alpha   90.00
_cell.angle_beta   90.00
_cell.angle_gamma   90.00
#
_symmetry.space_group_name_H-M   'P 1'
#
loop_
_entity.id
_entity.type
_entity.pdbx_description
1 polymer ?
#
loop_
_entity_poly.entity_id
_entity_poly.type
_entity_poly.pdbx_seq_one_letter_code
_entity_poly.pdbx_strand_id
1 'polypeptide(L)'
;MGAGRRPDPLDPRLTGKSAGKVATAPKRVLIVDDQPHVLGVLRELIASYKHEHPYEITTTQVVTDALSMLERERFDLILLDMVMPGIGDPMLRRQGLDVLKLIVDRGVTAPVIMMSGDRDNRKVADALSQGAFGYLHKPFDLSELERSVARAMAGATGA
;
A
#
# COMPACT_ATOMS: atom_id res chain seq x y z
N MET A 1 -51.62 3.32 27.20
CA MET A 1 -50.27 3.75 27.54
C MET A 1 -49.27 3.11 26.59
N GLY A 2 -49.08 3.69 25.47
CA GLY A 2 -48.08 3.23 24.54
C GLY A 2 -46.74 3.73 24.98
N ALA A 3 -46.01 2.98 25.78
CA ALA A 3 -44.59 3.18 25.88
C ALA A 3 -44.04 2.86 24.49
N GLY A 4 -43.67 3.86 23.73
CA GLY A 4 -43.02 3.66 22.46
C GLY A 4 -41.84 2.74 22.68
N ARG A 5 -41.89 1.55 22.10
CA ARG A 5 -40.75 0.64 22.15
C ARG A 5 -39.57 1.36 21.55
N ARG A 6 -38.54 1.58 22.33
CA ARG A 6 -37.26 2.00 21.79
C ARG A 6 -36.84 0.96 20.77
N PRO A 7 -36.41 1.40 19.58
CA PRO A 7 -35.91 0.44 18.63
C PRO A 7 -34.75 -0.34 19.25
N ASP A 8 -34.78 -1.63 19.06
CA ASP A 8 -33.70 -2.52 19.48
C ASP A 8 -32.43 -2.14 18.71
N PRO A 9 -31.37 -1.76 19.41
CA PRO A 9 -30.11 -1.43 18.72
C PRO A 9 -29.50 -2.61 17.97
N LEU A 10 -29.99 -3.82 18.22
CA LEU A 10 -29.54 -5.03 17.56
C LEU A 10 -30.50 -5.49 16.45
N ASP A 11 -31.53 -4.70 16.15
CA ASP A 11 -32.46 -5.04 15.07
C ASP A 11 -31.74 -5.01 13.73
N PRO A 12 -31.59 -6.14 13.03
CA PRO A 12 -30.90 -6.20 11.76
C PRO A 12 -31.54 -5.32 10.67
N ARG A 13 -32.81 -4.92 10.86
CA ARG A 13 -33.47 -4.01 9.93
C ARG A 13 -32.97 -2.58 10.07
N LEU A 14 -32.45 -2.21 11.24
CA LEU A 14 -31.89 -0.88 11.49
C LEU A 14 -30.43 -0.79 11.06
N THR A 15 -29.72 -1.89 11.11
CA THR A 15 -28.35 -1.97 10.60
C THR A 15 -28.33 -2.14 9.08
N GLY A 16 -29.40 -2.57 8.49
CA GLY A 16 -29.71 -2.56 7.07
C GLY A 16 -28.56 -2.97 6.16
N LYS A 17 -28.55 -2.34 5.02
CA LYS A 17 -27.61 -2.63 3.94
C LYS A 17 -26.16 -2.24 4.26
N SER A 18 -25.94 -1.43 5.27
CA SER A 18 -24.60 -0.96 5.60
C SER A 18 -23.79 -1.97 6.42
N ALA A 19 -24.43 -2.86 7.15
CA ALA A 19 -23.73 -3.79 8.04
C ALA A 19 -22.80 -4.76 7.29
N GLY A 20 -23.18 -5.25 6.12
CA GLY A 20 -22.39 -6.18 5.32
C GLY A 20 -21.29 -5.53 4.49
N LYS A 21 -21.37 -4.20 4.25
CA LYS A 21 -20.45 -3.48 3.37
C LYS A 21 -19.52 -2.52 4.09
N VAL A 22 -19.87 -2.11 5.30
CA VAL A 22 -19.17 -1.06 6.06
C VAL A 22 -18.29 -1.65 7.15
N ALA A 23 -18.40 -2.95 7.39
CA ALA A 23 -17.67 -3.61 8.46
C ALA A 23 -16.14 -3.64 8.25
N THR A 24 -15.66 -3.35 7.03
CA THR A 24 -14.25 -3.40 6.71
C THR A 24 -13.64 -2.00 6.74
N ALA A 25 -12.73 -1.77 7.66
CA ALA A 25 -11.94 -0.55 7.70
C ALA A 25 -11.12 -0.41 6.40
N PRO A 26 -10.85 0.81 5.92
CA PRO A 26 -10.03 0.99 4.75
C PRO A 26 -8.61 0.44 4.97
N LYS A 27 -8.07 -0.17 3.93
CA LYS A 27 -6.66 -0.56 3.91
C LYS A 27 -5.82 0.64 3.51
N ARG A 28 -4.78 0.91 4.27
CA ARG A 28 -3.93 2.07 4.08
C ARG A 28 -2.73 1.72 3.22
N VAL A 29 -2.57 2.43 2.12
CA VAL A 29 -1.50 2.19 1.15
C VAL A 29 -0.60 3.42 1.10
N LEU A 30 0.71 3.21 1.25
CA LEU A 30 1.72 4.24 1.04
C LEU A 30 2.40 4.00 -0.31
N ILE A 31 2.43 5.02 -1.15
CA ILE A 31 3.11 4.97 -2.45
C ILE A 31 4.26 5.96 -2.44
N VAL A 32 5.45 5.48 -2.70
CA VAL A 32 6.69 6.26 -2.70
C VAL A 32 7.31 6.20 -4.09
N ASP A 33 7.25 7.31 -4.82
CA ASP A 33 7.78 7.43 -6.17
C ASP A 33 8.08 8.91 -6.45
N ASP A 34 9.22 9.22 -7.08
CA ASP A 34 9.59 10.60 -7.36
C ASP A 34 8.87 11.21 -8.58
N GLN A 35 8.11 10.41 -9.30
CA GLN A 35 7.35 10.85 -10.47
C GLN A 35 5.90 11.15 -10.10
N PRO A 36 5.48 12.44 -10.11
CA PRO A 36 4.13 12.80 -9.68
C PRO A 36 3.02 12.15 -10.48
N HIS A 37 3.21 11.99 -11.78
CA HIS A 37 2.19 11.37 -12.63
C HIS A 37 1.99 9.88 -12.31
N VAL A 38 3.05 9.17 -11.93
CA VAL A 38 2.96 7.77 -11.48
C VAL A 38 2.15 7.68 -10.21
N LEU A 39 2.40 8.57 -9.26
CA LEU A 39 1.63 8.65 -8.01
C LEU A 39 0.15 8.87 -8.27
N GLY A 40 -0.19 9.79 -9.17
CA GLY A 40 -1.57 10.09 -9.54
C GLY A 40 -2.28 8.91 -10.18
N VAL A 41 -1.63 8.25 -11.12
CA VAL A 41 -2.20 7.07 -11.80
C VAL A 41 -2.42 5.93 -10.81
N LEU A 42 -1.44 5.61 -9.99
CA LEU A 42 -1.55 4.54 -9.01
C LEU A 42 -2.64 4.83 -7.98
N ARG A 43 -2.73 6.06 -7.53
CA ARG A 43 -3.80 6.49 -6.59
C ARG A 43 -5.18 6.23 -7.18
N GLU A 44 -5.42 6.67 -8.40
CA GLU A 44 -6.72 6.48 -9.06
C GLU A 44 -7.03 5.01 -9.29
N LEU A 45 -6.07 4.24 -9.76
CA LEU A 45 -6.26 2.81 -10.03
C LEU A 45 -6.61 2.05 -8.76
N ILE A 46 -5.82 2.21 -7.71
CA ILE A 46 -6.01 1.46 -6.47
C ILE A 46 -7.30 1.89 -5.76
N ALA A 47 -7.61 3.18 -5.78
CA ALA A 47 -8.86 3.68 -5.22
C ALA A 47 -10.09 3.13 -5.94
N SER A 48 -9.97 2.74 -7.20
CA SER A 48 -11.07 2.20 -8.01
C SER A 48 -11.32 0.71 -7.80
N TYR A 49 -10.44 0.00 -7.14
CA TYR A 49 -10.56 -1.46 -7.00
C TYR A 49 -11.80 -1.86 -6.21
N LYS A 50 -12.50 -2.86 -6.70
CA LYS A 50 -13.71 -3.43 -6.10
C LYS A 50 -13.35 -4.63 -5.22
N HIS A 51 -12.41 -4.43 -4.31
CA HIS A 51 -12.04 -5.45 -3.35
C HIS A 51 -12.98 -5.42 -2.12
N GLU A 52 -12.78 -6.34 -1.20
CA GLU A 52 -13.63 -6.47 -0.01
C GLU A 52 -13.57 -5.26 0.92
N HIS A 53 -12.58 -4.40 0.74
CA HIS A 53 -12.34 -3.21 1.55
C HIS A 53 -11.99 -2.03 0.65
N PRO A 54 -12.30 -0.81 1.08
CA PRO A 54 -11.81 0.37 0.37
C PRO A 54 -10.32 0.60 0.66
N TYR A 55 -9.69 1.44 -0.13
CA TYR A 55 -8.30 1.82 0.04
C TYR A 55 -8.19 3.31 0.37
N GLU A 56 -7.37 3.61 1.36
CA GLU A 56 -6.95 4.97 1.69
C GLU A 56 -5.50 5.13 1.30
N ILE A 57 -5.21 6.03 0.37
CA ILE A 57 -3.91 6.10 -0.29
C ILE A 57 -3.18 7.39 0.10
N THR A 58 -1.95 7.21 0.58
CA THR A 58 -1.03 8.30 0.87
C THR A 58 0.13 8.19 -0.11
N THR A 59 0.54 9.30 -0.69
CA THR A 59 1.62 9.36 -1.65
C THR A 59 2.71 10.31 -1.18
N THR A 60 3.96 9.99 -1.50
CA THR A 60 5.08 10.89 -1.27
C THR A 60 6.15 10.71 -2.34
N GLN A 61 6.85 11.79 -2.65
CA GLN A 61 7.99 11.79 -3.57
C GLN A 61 9.32 11.72 -2.83
N VAL A 62 9.30 11.74 -1.52
CA VAL A 62 10.48 11.95 -0.67
C VAL A 62 10.64 10.80 0.31
N VAL A 63 11.80 10.15 0.28
CA VAL A 63 12.12 8.99 1.14
C VAL A 63 12.06 9.36 2.62
N THR A 64 12.59 10.51 3.01
CA THR A 64 12.56 10.94 4.42
C THR A 64 11.15 11.12 4.94
N ASP A 65 10.24 11.63 4.10
CA ASP A 65 8.83 11.76 4.46
C ASP A 65 8.16 10.39 4.61
N ALA A 66 8.48 9.47 3.70
CA ALA A 66 7.96 8.09 3.77
C ALA A 66 8.39 7.42 5.09
N LEU A 67 9.67 7.50 5.43
CA LEU A 67 10.19 6.92 6.67
C LEU A 67 9.56 7.55 7.90
N SER A 68 9.36 8.86 7.88
CA SER A 68 8.70 9.59 8.97
C SER A 68 7.24 9.16 9.13
N MET A 69 6.52 8.98 8.02
CA MET A 69 5.14 8.47 8.05
C MET A 69 5.07 7.06 8.65
N LEU A 70 6.01 6.19 8.27
CA LEU A 70 6.07 4.82 8.78
C LEU A 70 6.37 4.73 10.28
N GLU A 71 7.01 5.73 10.84
CA GLU A 71 7.22 5.82 12.29
C GLU A 71 5.95 6.21 13.05
N ARG A 72 5.08 7.01 12.43
CA ARG A 72 3.91 7.59 13.09
C ARG A 72 2.61 6.89 12.78
N GLU A 73 2.52 6.19 11.66
CA GLU A 73 1.29 5.62 11.14
C GLU A 73 1.51 4.19 10.69
N ARG A 74 0.45 3.40 10.73
CA ARG A 74 0.47 2.03 10.21
C ARG A 74 -0.08 2.03 8.79
N PHE A 75 0.61 1.31 7.92
CA PHE A 75 0.17 1.04 6.56
C PHE A 75 0.00 -0.46 6.36
N ASP A 76 -0.92 -0.81 5.48
CA ASP A 76 -1.20 -2.21 5.13
C ASP A 76 -0.44 -2.66 3.89
N LEU A 77 0.04 -1.72 3.10
CA LEU A 77 0.81 -1.98 1.88
C LEU A 77 1.70 -0.78 1.57
N ILE A 78 2.89 -1.06 1.08
CA ILE A 78 3.84 -0.04 0.61
C ILE A 78 4.21 -0.36 -0.83
N LEU A 79 4.05 0.60 -1.74
CA LEU A 79 4.59 0.56 -3.10
C LEU A 79 5.81 1.47 -3.13
N LEU A 80 6.97 0.94 -3.50
CA LEU A 80 8.24 1.65 -3.41
C LEU A 80 9.00 1.60 -4.74
N ASP A 81 9.33 2.77 -5.28
CA ASP A 81 10.15 2.87 -6.47
C ASP A 81 11.59 2.42 -6.18
N MET A 82 12.17 1.68 -7.13
CA MET A 82 13.55 1.18 -7.04
C MET A 82 14.60 2.29 -7.13
N VAL A 83 14.27 3.43 -7.75
CA VAL A 83 15.22 4.51 -7.93
C VAL A 83 14.63 5.81 -7.39
N MET A 84 15.15 6.27 -6.28
CA MET A 84 14.73 7.51 -5.61
C MET A 84 15.91 8.46 -5.45
N PRO A 85 15.68 9.78 -5.41
CA PRO A 85 16.73 10.73 -5.06
C PRO A 85 17.32 10.42 -3.69
N GLY A 86 18.64 10.54 -3.58
CA GLY A 86 19.35 10.29 -2.32
C GLY A 86 19.02 11.31 -1.24
N ILE A 87 19.08 10.87 -0.01
CA ILE A 87 18.89 11.74 1.14
C ILE A 87 20.13 12.60 1.30
N GLY A 88 19.96 13.93 1.36
CA GLY A 88 21.02 14.88 1.61
C GLY A 88 21.80 15.35 0.37
N ASP A 89 21.83 14.58 -0.71
CA ASP A 89 22.46 14.96 -1.97
C ASP A 89 21.56 14.61 -3.14
N PRO A 90 21.00 15.60 -3.86
CA PRO A 90 20.12 15.35 -4.99
C PRO A 90 20.79 14.61 -6.15
N MET A 91 22.12 14.62 -6.20
CA MET A 91 22.89 13.93 -7.24
C MET A 91 23.09 12.45 -6.94
N LEU A 92 22.94 12.04 -5.69
CA LEU A 92 23.01 10.66 -5.28
C LEU A 92 21.60 10.04 -5.38
N ARG A 93 21.46 9.10 -6.28
CA ARG A 93 20.23 8.31 -6.36
C ARG A 93 20.38 7.07 -5.50
N ARG A 94 19.56 6.98 -4.47
CA ARG A 94 19.50 5.77 -3.68
C ARG A 94 18.77 4.68 -4.43
N GLN A 95 19.31 3.49 -4.35
CA GLN A 95 18.61 2.30 -4.79
C GLN A 95 17.43 2.06 -3.83
N GLY A 96 16.28 1.71 -4.37
CA GLY A 96 15.11 1.35 -3.56
C GLY A 96 15.39 0.19 -2.61
N LEU A 97 16.38 -0.65 -2.92
CA LEU A 97 16.82 -1.72 -2.03
C LEU A 97 17.35 -1.19 -0.69
N ASP A 98 18.06 -0.07 -0.70
CA ASP A 98 18.53 0.56 0.55
C ASP A 98 17.36 1.06 1.39
N VAL A 99 16.35 1.62 0.72
CA VAL A 99 15.13 2.08 1.39
C VAL A 99 14.34 0.91 1.94
N LEU A 100 14.21 -0.16 1.18
CA LEU A 100 13.57 -1.40 1.62
C LEU A 100 14.24 -1.93 2.89
N LYS A 101 15.57 -1.96 2.90
CA LYS A 101 16.32 -2.39 4.07
C LYS A 101 16.03 -1.53 5.29
N LEU A 102 15.98 -0.22 5.12
CA LEU A 102 15.63 0.70 6.22
C LEU A 102 14.21 0.43 6.75
N ILE A 103 13.27 0.14 5.88
CA ILE A 103 11.89 -0.18 6.26
C ILE A 103 11.85 -1.49 7.07
N VAL A 104 12.51 -2.52 6.58
CA VAL A 104 12.56 -3.83 7.24
C VAL A 104 13.27 -3.74 8.59
N ASP A 105 14.41 -3.04 8.65
CA ASP A 105 15.19 -2.87 9.88
C ASP A 105 14.43 -2.11 10.96
N ARG A 106 13.45 -1.29 10.58
CA ARG A 106 12.57 -0.57 11.52
C ARG A 106 11.41 -1.42 12.05
N GLY A 107 11.32 -2.67 11.64
CA GLY A 107 10.28 -3.58 12.10
C GLY A 107 8.91 -3.34 11.45
N VAL A 108 8.87 -2.64 10.32
CA VAL A 108 7.63 -2.46 9.55
C VAL A 108 7.22 -3.80 8.96
N THR A 109 6.01 -4.24 9.25
CA THR A 109 5.50 -5.55 8.83
C THR A 109 4.64 -5.49 7.57
N ALA A 110 4.29 -4.29 7.11
CA ALA A 110 3.51 -4.13 5.88
C ALA A 110 4.25 -4.74 4.68
N PRO A 111 3.55 -5.46 3.79
CA PRO A 111 4.17 -5.95 2.57
C PRO A 111 4.64 -4.77 1.70
N VAL A 112 5.82 -4.93 1.11
CA VAL A 112 6.41 -3.92 0.21
C VAL A 112 6.47 -4.49 -1.18
N ILE A 113 5.84 -3.80 -2.14
CA ILE A 113 5.95 -4.12 -3.56
C ILE A 113 6.90 -3.10 -4.19
N MET A 114 8.00 -3.59 -4.73
CA MET A 114 8.96 -2.75 -5.45
C MET A 114 8.48 -2.45 -6.86
N MET A 115 8.80 -1.27 -7.37
CA MET A 115 8.43 -0.85 -8.72
C MET A 115 9.67 -0.39 -9.48
N SER A 116 9.85 -0.80 -10.72
CA SER A 116 11.02 -0.40 -11.51
C SER A 116 10.78 -0.50 -13.01
N GLY A 117 11.42 0.40 -13.76
CA GLY A 117 11.54 0.27 -15.21
C GLY A 117 12.64 -0.69 -15.66
N ASP A 118 13.44 -1.18 -14.74
CA ASP A 118 14.52 -2.13 -15.03
C ASP A 118 13.99 -3.57 -14.96
N ARG A 119 14.35 -4.37 -15.96
CA ARG A 119 13.92 -5.78 -16.07
C ARG A 119 15.02 -6.76 -15.68
N ASP A 120 16.05 -6.31 -14.98
CA ASP A 120 17.11 -7.18 -14.50
C ASP A 120 16.57 -8.14 -13.41
N ASN A 121 16.55 -9.42 -13.75
CA ASN A 121 16.08 -10.47 -12.84
C ASN A 121 16.89 -10.57 -11.55
N ARG A 122 18.15 -10.14 -11.56
CA ARG A 122 18.97 -10.12 -10.34
C ARG A 122 18.44 -9.11 -9.33
N LYS A 123 17.97 -7.96 -9.81
CA LYS A 123 17.36 -6.92 -8.94
C LYS A 123 16.06 -7.41 -8.34
N VAL A 124 15.27 -8.16 -9.11
CA VAL A 124 14.05 -8.80 -8.60
C VAL A 124 14.39 -9.78 -7.50
N ALA A 125 15.35 -10.67 -7.76
CA ALA A 125 15.78 -11.67 -6.77
C ALA A 125 16.33 -11.01 -5.50
N ASP A 126 17.14 -9.97 -5.65
CA ASP A 126 17.70 -9.23 -4.52
C ASP A 126 16.59 -8.56 -3.69
N ALA A 127 15.61 -7.95 -4.32
CA ALA A 127 14.48 -7.33 -3.62
C ALA A 127 13.71 -8.37 -2.81
N LEU A 128 13.37 -9.49 -3.41
CA LEU A 128 12.65 -10.56 -2.73
C LEU A 128 13.44 -11.15 -1.58
N SER A 129 14.75 -11.36 -1.75
CA SER A 129 15.62 -11.87 -0.70
C SER A 129 15.77 -10.90 0.48
N GLN A 130 15.62 -9.60 0.23
CA GLN A 130 15.72 -8.58 1.27
C GLN A 130 14.37 -8.27 1.94
N GLY A 131 13.32 -9.00 1.60
CA GLY A 131 12.05 -8.89 2.27
C GLY A 131 10.92 -8.22 1.49
N ALA A 132 11.12 -7.89 0.21
CA ALA A 132 10.02 -7.41 -0.62
C ALA A 132 8.99 -8.52 -0.81
N PHE A 133 7.73 -8.14 -0.76
CA PHE A 133 6.61 -9.05 -1.04
C PHE A 133 6.49 -9.36 -2.53
N GLY A 134 6.74 -8.37 -3.37
CA GLY A 134 6.62 -8.51 -4.81
C GLY A 134 7.37 -7.43 -5.56
N TYR A 135 7.30 -7.52 -6.87
CA TYR A 135 8.01 -6.63 -7.78
C TYR A 135 7.14 -6.36 -9.02
N LEU A 136 7.01 -5.10 -9.39
CA LEU A 136 6.26 -4.68 -10.57
C LEU A 136 7.16 -3.94 -11.55
N HIS A 137 7.05 -4.27 -12.82
CA HIS A 137 7.76 -3.57 -13.89
C HIS A 137 6.95 -2.38 -14.39
N LYS A 138 7.62 -1.27 -14.63
CA LYS A 138 7.06 -0.10 -15.31
C LYS A 138 7.32 -0.23 -16.83
N PRO A 139 6.38 0.09 -17.69
CA PRO A 139 5.00 0.47 -17.43
C PRO A 139 4.19 -0.71 -16.87
N PHE A 140 3.23 -0.40 -16.01
CA PHE A 140 2.47 -1.44 -15.32
C PHE A 140 1.45 -2.11 -16.24
N ASP A 141 1.37 -3.43 -16.17
CA ASP A 141 0.20 -4.17 -16.60
C ASP A 141 -0.88 -3.97 -15.51
N LEU A 142 -2.04 -3.43 -15.90
CA LEU A 142 -3.10 -3.10 -14.95
C LEU A 142 -3.62 -4.32 -14.19
N SER A 143 -3.73 -5.45 -14.88
CA SER A 143 -4.16 -6.71 -14.26
C SER A 143 -3.11 -7.23 -13.27
N GLU A 144 -1.84 -7.11 -13.60
CA GLU A 144 -0.76 -7.53 -12.72
C GLU A 144 -0.70 -6.67 -11.46
N LEU A 145 -0.87 -5.36 -11.59
CA LEU A 145 -0.94 -4.45 -10.45
C LEU A 145 -2.07 -4.84 -9.51
N GLU A 146 -3.28 -5.04 -10.03
CA GLU A 146 -4.43 -5.40 -9.21
C GLU A 146 -4.23 -6.74 -8.51
N ARG A 147 -3.72 -7.74 -9.21
CA ARG A 147 -3.42 -9.06 -8.62
C ARG A 147 -2.35 -8.96 -7.54
N SER A 148 -1.33 -8.15 -7.75
CA SER A 148 -0.25 -7.96 -6.77
C SER A 148 -0.77 -7.31 -5.50
N VAL A 149 -1.61 -6.30 -5.63
CA VAL A 149 -2.25 -5.63 -4.48
C VAL A 149 -3.17 -6.61 -3.75
N ALA A 150 -4.00 -7.35 -4.47
CA ALA A 150 -4.90 -8.34 -3.88
C ALA A 150 -4.14 -9.43 -3.11
N ARG A 151 -3.04 -9.94 -3.67
CA ARG A 151 -2.20 -10.93 -3.00
C ARG A 151 -1.53 -10.39 -1.74
N ALA A 152 -1.07 -9.14 -1.80
CA ALA A 152 -0.47 -8.49 -0.64
C ALA A 152 -1.48 -8.36 0.51
N MET A 153 -2.70 -7.98 0.19
CA MET A 153 -3.76 -7.86 1.19
C MET A 153 -4.17 -9.22 1.77
N ALA A 154 -4.28 -10.25 0.94
CA ALA A 154 -4.58 -11.60 1.40
C ALA A 154 -3.46 -12.18 2.27
N GLY A 155 -2.21 -11.97 1.91
CA GLY A 155 -1.05 -12.39 2.68
C GLY A 155 -0.96 -11.71 4.04
N ALA A 156 -1.30 -10.43 4.11
CA ALA A 156 -1.30 -9.66 5.34
C ALA A 156 -2.39 -10.12 6.32
N THR A 157 -3.50 -10.70 5.82
CA THR A 157 -4.58 -11.20 6.66
C THR A 157 -4.47 -12.68 6.97
N GLY A 158 -3.66 -13.42 6.21
CA GLY A 158 -3.51 -14.87 6.34
C GLY A 158 -2.35 -15.33 7.23
N ALA A 159 -1.63 -14.40 7.78
CA ALA A 159 -0.46 -14.74 8.60
C ALA A 159 -0.83 -15.36 9.93
#